data_7b51a5bd8dbf975466dc97c03700ef8e
#
_entry.id   7b51a5bd8dbf975466dc97c03700ef8e
#
_cell.length_a   1.000
_cell.length_b   1.000
_cell.length_c   1.000
_cell.angle_alpha   90.00
_cell.angle_beta   90.00
_cell.angle_gamma   90.00
#
_symmetry.space_group_name_H-M   'P 1'
#
loop_
_entity.id
_entity.type
_entity.pdbx_description
1 polymer ?
#
loop_
_entity_poly.entity_id
_entity_poly.type
_entity_poly.pdbx_seq_one_letter_code
_entity_poly.pdbx_strand_id
1 'polypeptide(L)'
;LRRQRQMCIRDRIDRLYLVYNKFVNTMVQQPKVDQLLPLPVTEDSKLAKKHHWDYLYEPDPKQLLDTLLIRYVESQVYQGVVENLASEQAARMVAMQAATDNAGNLINDLQLVYNKARQASITQELTEIVSGAAAV
;
A
#
# COMPACT_ATOMS: atom_id res chain seq x y z
N LEU A 1 14.72 30.34 13.48
CA LEU A 1 15.06 29.48 12.34
C LEU A 1 13.89 28.66 11.80
N ARG A 2 13.02 28.04 12.64
CA ARG A 2 11.83 27.30 12.17
C ARG A 2 10.76 28.19 11.52
N ARG A 3 10.47 29.37 12.11
CA ARG A 3 9.50 30.33 11.56
C ARG A 3 9.96 30.92 10.22
N GLN A 4 11.26 31.21 10.08
CA GLN A 4 11.82 31.70 8.81
C GLN A 4 11.76 30.66 7.70
N ARG A 5 12.01 29.37 8.01
CA ARG A 5 11.84 28.28 7.03
C ARG A 5 10.38 28.12 6.57
N GLN A 6 9.41 28.23 7.48
CA GLN A 6 7.99 28.19 7.11
C GLN A 6 7.56 29.38 6.26
N MET A 7 8.11 30.57 6.51
CA MET A 7 7.87 31.76 5.72
C MET A 7 8.44 31.63 4.30
N CYS A 8 9.68 31.14 4.16
CA CYS A 8 10.31 30.91 2.85
C CYS A 8 9.59 29.80 2.04
N ILE A 9 8.99 28.82 2.69
CA ILE A 9 8.21 27.77 2.03
C ILE A 9 6.88 28.32 1.53
N ARG A 10 6.19 29.18 2.30
CA ARG A 10 4.90 29.77 1.90
C ARG A 10 4.99 30.64 0.64
N ASP A 11 6.09 31.33 0.44
CA ASP A 11 6.23 32.31 -0.65
C ASP A 11 6.86 31.74 -1.94
N ARG A 12 7.17 30.42 -1.98
CA ARG A 12 7.88 29.81 -3.10
C ARG A 12 7.31 28.50 -3.62
N ILE A 13 6.12 28.11 -3.20
CA ILE A 13 5.49 26.90 -3.71
C ILE A 13 4.59 27.27 -4.87
N ASP A 14 5.04 26.97 -6.08
CA ASP A 14 4.26 27.16 -7.30
C ASP A 14 3.33 25.98 -7.58
N ARG A 15 3.74 24.78 -7.18
CA ARG A 15 2.98 23.55 -7.43
C ARG A 15 3.07 22.58 -6.26
N LEU A 16 1.96 21.90 -5.99
CA LEU A 16 1.86 20.85 -4.98
C LEU A 16 1.32 19.58 -5.63
N TYR A 17 2.04 18.47 -5.43
CA TYR A 17 1.65 17.16 -5.94
C TYR A 17 1.45 16.19 -4.78
N LEU A 18 0.44 15.35 -4.91
CA LEU A 18 0.19 14.21 -4.03
C LEU A 18 0.60 12.93 -4.76
N VAL A 19 1.54 12.18 -4.17
CA VAL A 19 2.01 10.90 -4.70
C VAL A 19 1.53 9.80 -3.76
N TYR A 20 0.78 8.85 -4.27
CA TYR A 20 0.22 7.76 -3.48
C TYR A 20 -0.04 6.52 -4.36
N ASN A 21 -0.29 5.38 -3.72
CA ASN A 21 -0.70 4.17 -4.40
C ASN A 21 -2.23 4.08 -4.42
N LYS A 22 -2.81 4.16 -5.60
CA LYS A 22 -4.24 3.96 -5.80
C LYS A 22 -4.58 2.48 -5.65
N PHE A 23 -5.54 2.18 -4.79
CA PHE A 23 -6.06 0.85 -4.63
C PHE A 23 -7.00 0.50 -5.79
N VAL A 24 -6.65 -0.53 -6.57
CA VAL A 24 -7.50 -1.06 -7.65
C VAL A 24 -8.16 -2.35 -7.20
N ASN A 25 -7.34 -3.29 -6.71
CA ASN A 25 -7.78 -4.54 -6.09
C ASN A 25 -6.67 -5.07 -5.16
N THR A 26 -6.92 -6.18 -4.49
CA THR A 26 -5.95 -6.78 -3.55
C THR A 26 -4.63 -7.19 -4.19
N MET A 27 -4.64 -7.49 -5.49
CA MET A 27 -3.45 -7.95 -6.24
C MET A 27 -2.75 -6.82 -6.98
N VAL A 28 -3.46 -5.71 -7.29
CA VAL A 28 -2.94 -4.64 -8.15
C VAL A 28 -3.11 -3.30 -7.46
N GLN A 29 -1.99 -2.63 -7.23
CA GLN A 29 -1.91 -1.25 -6.78
C GLN A 29 -1.19 -0.43 -7.87
N GLN A 30 -1.65 0.78 -8.12
CA GLN A 30 -1.06 1.66 -9.12
C GLN A 30 -0.51 2.93 -8.47
N PRO A 31 0.78 3.24 -8.68
CA PRO A 31 1.30 4.54 -8.26
C PRO A 31 0.63 5.65 -9.07
N LYS A 32 0.14 6.67 -8.37
CA LYS A 32 -0.54 7.83 -8.96
C LYS A 32 0.08 9.12 -8.44
N VAL A 33 0.17 10.11 -9.33
CA VAL A 33 0.61 11.47 -9.02
C VAL A 33 -0.52 12.41 -9.38
N ASP A 34 -1.10 13.05 -8.38
CA ASP A 34 -2.15 14.03 -8.58
C ASP A 34 -1.65 15.43 -8.23
N GLN A 35 -1.91 16.40 -9.08
CA GLN A 35 -1.62 17.79 -8.80
C GLN A 35 -2.72 18.37 -7.91
N LEU A 36 -2.34 18.85 -6.72
CA LEU A 36 -3.26 19.51 -5.80
C LEU A 36 -3.35 21.02 -6.05
N LEU A 37 -2.21 21.65 -6.34
CA LEU A 37 -2.13 23.09 -6.61
C LEU A 37 -1.19 23.35 -7.80
N PRO A 38 -1.53 24.30 -8.69
CA PRO A 38 -2.85 24.86 -8.88
C PRO A 38 -3.86 23.80 -9.28
N LEU A 39 -5.14 24.01 -9.00
CA LEU A 39 -6.18 23.05 -9.37
C LEU A 39 -6.18 22.86 -10.89
N PRO A 40 -6.14 21.60 -11.38
CA PRO A 40 -6.22 21.34 -12.80
C PRO A 40 -7.60 21.81 -13.31
N VAL A 41 -7.58 22.73 -14.25
CA VAL A 41 -8.81 23.14 -14.94
C VAL A 41 -9.18 21.98 -15.87
N THR A 42 -10.18 21.22 -15.48
CA THR A 42 -10.73 20.20 -16.36
C THR A 42 -11.54 20.92 -17.44
N GLU A 43 -11.03 20.93 -18.66
CA GLU A 43 -11.78 21.38 -19.82
C GLU A 43 -12.86 20.34 -20.18
N ASP A 44 -13.78 20.08 -19.27
CA ASP A 44 -14.98 19.33 -19.56
C ASP A 44 -15.91 20.21 -20.39
N SER A 45 -15.54 20.36 -21.65
CA SER A 45 -16.32 21.06 -22.69
C SER A 45 -17.75 20.51 -22.85
N LYS A 46 -18.05 19.35 -22.23
CA LYS A 46 -19.37 18.72 -22.23
C LYS A 46 -20.29 19.28 -21.14
N LEU A 47 -19.76 19.70 -20.00
CA LEU A 47 -20.53 20.31 -18.89
C LEU A 47 -20.72 21.82 -19.08
N ALA A 48 -19.77 22.52 -19.72
CA ALA A 48 -19.78 23.96 -19.89
C ALA A 48 -20.87 24.48 -20.87
N LYS A 49 -21.52 23.61 -21.62
CA LYS A 49 -22.43 24.04 -22.71
C LYS A 49 -23.93 23.81 -22.48
N LYS A 50 -24.35 23.17 -21.37
CA LYS A 50 -25.75 22.77 -21.22
C LYS A 50 -26.63 23.75 -20.47
N HIS A 51 -26.14 24.48 -19.50
CA HIS A 51 -26.98 25.44 -18.76
C HIS A 51 -26.15 26.62 -18.26
N HIS A 52 -26.51 27.84 -18.62
CA HIS A 52 -26.05 29.08 -17.97
C HIS A 52 -26.96 29.35 -16.76
N TRP A 53 -26.68 28.62 -15.67
CA TRP A 53 -27.36 28.87 -14.39
C TRP A 53 -26.52 29.82 -13.58
N ASP A 54 -27.10 30.95 -13.17
CA ASP A 54 -26.49 31.77 -12.12
C ASP A 54 -26.81 31.15 -10.77
N TYR A 55 -25.78 30.71 -10.08
CA TYR A 55 -25.92 30.19 -8.71
C TYR A 55 -26.01 31.35 -7.72
N LEU A 56 -27.02 31.31 -6.85
CA LEU A 56 -27.10 32.21 -5.70
C LEU A 56 -26.17 31.67 -4.62
N TYR A 57 -25.18 32.48 -4.25
CA TYR A 57 -24.24 32.16 -3.19
C TYR A 57 -24.59 32.95 -1.93
N GLU A 58 -24.71 32.28 -0.80
CA GLU A 58 -24.91 32.89 0.51
C GLU A 58 -23.81 32.39 1.48
N PRO A 59 -23.16 33.22 2.28
CA PRO A 59 -23.33 34.68 2.37
C PRO A 59 -22.53 35.46 1.33
N ASP A 60 -21.32 35.02 0.95
CA ASP A 60 -20.45 35.68 -0.03
C ASP A 60 -19.76 34.63 -0.91
N PRO A 61 -19.81 34.76 -2.25
CA PRO A 61 -19.21 33.81 -3.19
C PRO A 61 -17.74 33.54 -2.93
N LYS A 62 -16.96 34.57 -2.63
CA LYS A 62 -15.52 34.46 -2.40
C LYS A 62 -15.20 33.67 -1.14
N GLN A 63 -15.85 34.00 -0.03
CA GLN A 63 -15.66 33.34 1.25
C GLN A 63 -16.10 31.87 1.21
N LEU A 64 -17.19 31.60 0.51
CA LEU A 64 -17.67 30.23 0.31
C LEU A 64 -16.68 29.42 -0.53
N LEU A 65 -16.17 29.97 -1.64
CA LEU A 65 -15.18 29.31 -2.49
C LEU A 65 -13.87 29.03 -1.75
N ASP A 66 -13.36 30.00 -1.00
CA ASP A 66 -12.13 29.80 -0.24
C ASP A 66 -12.26 28.63 0.76
N THR A 67 -13.39 28.57 1.46
CA THR A 67 -13.67 27.47 2.40
C THR A 67 -13.81 26.13 1.68
N LEU A 68 -14.51 26.10 0.56
CA LEU A 68 -14.73 24.89 -0.24
C LEU A 68 -13.42 24.36 -0.84
N LEU A 69 -12.54 25.23 -1.34
CA LEU A 69 -11.24 24.86 -1.89
C LEU A 69 -10.32 24.26 -0.83
N ILE A 70 -10.30 24.81 0.37
CA ILE A 70 -9.55 24.24 1.50
C ILE A 70 -10.04 22.82 1.80
N ARG A 71 -11.36 22.66 1.95
CA ARG A 71 -11.98 21.36 2.21
C ARG A 71 -11.75 20.36 1.09
N TYR A 72 -11.75 20.81 -0.16
CA TYR A 72 -11.43 19.98 -1.31
C TYR A 72 -10.01 19.42 -1.23
N VAL A 73 -9.02 20.27 -0.97
CA VAL A 73 -7.61 19.86 -0.82
C VAL A 73 -7.45 18.89 0.36
N GLU A 74 -8.04 19.20 1.52
CA GLU A 74 -8.02 18.32 2.70
C GLU A 74 -8.61 16.93 2.36
N SER A 75 -9.74 16.89 1.65
CA SER A 75 -10.40 15.64 1.22
C SER A 75 -9.53 14.83 0.26
N GLN A 76 -8.87 15.47 -0.70
CA GLN A 76 -7.96 14.79 -1.64
C GLN A 76 -6.75 14.18 -0.92
N VAL A 77 -6.16 14.91 0.02
CA VAL A 77 -5.05 14.40 0.83
C VAL A 77 -5.51 13.22 1.68
N TYR A 78 -6.66 13.35 2.35
CA TYR A 78 -7.22 12.27 3.17
C TYR A 78 -7.49 11.01 2.34
N GLN A 79 -8.11 11.16 1.17
CA GLN A 79 -8.36 10.05 0.25
C GLN A 79 -7.06 9.36 -0.17
N GLY A 80 -6.02 10.13 -0.54
CA GLY A 80 -4.72 9.57 -0.91
C GLY A 80 -4.08 8.78 0.22
N VAL A 81 -4.17 9.24 1.47
CA VAL A 81 -3.67 8.52 2.65
C VAL A 81 -4.44 7.20 2.85
N VAL A 82 -5.76 7.22 2.77
CA VAL A 82 -6.60 6.02 2.95
C VAL A 82 -6.33 5.00 1.85
N GLU A 83 -6.24 5.43 0.59
CA GLU A 83 -5.93 4.53 -0.53
C GLU A 83 -4.53 3.92 -0.40
N ASN A 84 -3.55 4.71 0.05
CA ASN A 84 -2.19 4.21 0.28
C ASN A 84 -2.13 3.19 1.41
N LEU A 85 -2.84 3.42 2.52
CA LEU A 85 -2.94 2.47 3.63
C LEU A 85 -3.64 1.18 3.20
N ALA A 86 -4.72 1.28 2.43
CA ALA A 86 -5.42 0.11 1.90
C ALA A 86 -4.50 -0.71 0.97
N SER A 87 -3.75 -0.03 0.11
CA SER A 87 -2.77 -0.65 -0.79
C SER A 87 -1.65 -1.37 -0.03
N GLU A 88 -1.14 -0.76 1.05
CA GLU A 88 -0.12 -1.36 1.91
C GLU A 88 -0.65 -2.63 2.58
N GLN A 89 -1.86 -2.59 3.17
CA GLN A 89 -2.44 -3.75 3.83
C GLN A 89 -2.73 -4.90 2.84
N ALA A 90 -3.21 -4.58 1.64
CA ALA A 90 -3.43 -5.56 0.59
C ALA A 90 -2.11 -6.23 0.15
N ALA A 91 -1.07 -5.45 -0.09
CA ALA A 91 0.25 -5.99 -0.43
C ALA A 91 0.84 -6.86 0.68
N ARG A 92 0.67 -6.44 1.93
CA ARG A 92 1.09 -7.22 3.11
C ARG A 92 0.34 -8.56 3.20
N MET A 93 -0.97 -8.54 2.96
CA MET A 93 -1.78 -9.77 2.96
C MET A 93 -1.29 -10.77 1.91
N VAL A 94 -1.05 -10.34 0.68
CA VAL A 94 -0.52 -11.20 -0.39
C VAL A 94 0.87 -11.75 -0.06
N ALA A 95 1.75 -10.89 0.47
CA ALA A 95 3.09 -11.31 0.87
C ALA A 95 3.06 -12.34 2.01
N MET A 96 2.20 -12.16 3.00
CA MET A 96 2.05 -13.10 4.12
C MET A 96 1.41 -14.42 3.67
N GLN A 97 0.48 -14.39 2.73
CA GLN A 97 -0.05 -15.62 2.13
C GLN A 97 1.06 -16.43 1.46
N ALA A 98 1.86 -15.79 0.61
CA ALA A 98 2.99 -16.45 -0.04
C ALA A 98 4.04 -16.96 0.97
N ALA A 99 4.30 -16.21 2.03
CA ALA A 99 5.19 -16.64 3.12
C ALA A 99 4.66 -17.89 3.84
N THR A 100 3.34 -17.96 4.09
CA THR A 100 2.69 -19.12 4.73
C THR A 100 2.79 -20.36 3.84
N ASP A 101 2.54 -20.21 2.54
CA ASP A 101 2.64 -21.31 1.59
C ASP A 101 4.09 -21.85 1.49
N ASN A 102 5.07 -20.93 1.44
CA ASN A 102 6.48 -21.30 1.44
C ASN A 102 6.90 -21.98 2.75
N ALA A 103 6.40 -21.50 3.90
CA ALA A 103 6.68 -22.13 5.19
C ALA A 103 6.09 -23.55 5.26
N GLY A 104 4.89 -23.77 4.72
CA GLY A 104 4.27 -25.10 4.61
C GLY A 104 5.14 -26.07 3.80
N ASN A 105 5.64 -25.63 2.66
CA ASN A 105 6.54 -26.43 1.83
C ASN A 105 7.84 -26.77 2.58
N LEU A 106 8.47 -25.79 3.24
CA LEU A 106 9.68 -25.99 4.02
C LEU A 106 9.48 -27.00 5.17
N ILE A 107 8.34 -26.95 5.85
CA ILE A 107 8.00 -27.90 6.92
C ILE A 107 7.90 -29.32 6.37
N ASN A 108 7.26 -29.50 5.20
CA ASN A 108 7.15 -30.81 4.57
C ASN A 108 8.53 -31.38 4.16
N ASP A 109 9.39 -30.53 3.58
CA ASP A 109 10.75 -30.92 3.20
C ASP A 109 11.59 -31.31 4.43
N LEU A 110 11.51 -30.53 5.49
CA LEU A 110 12.21 -30.83 6.76
C LEU A 110 11.70 -32.13 7.40
N GLN A 111 10.39 -32.38 7.37
CA GLN A 111 9.82 -33.64 7.86
C GLN A 111 10.35 -34.84 7.07
N LEU A 112 10.47 -34.72 5.76
CA LEU A 112 11.02 -35.76 4.92
C LEU A 112 12.50 -36.04 5.26
N VAL A 113 13.32 -34.98 5.39
CA VAL A 113 14.73 -35.11 5.80
C VAL A 113 14.85 -35.72 7.19
N TYR A 114 14.05 -35.26 8.16
CA TYR A 114 14.02 -35.81 9.51
C TYR A 114 13.67 -37.32 9.52
N ASN A 115 12.61 -37.71 8.82
CA ASN A 115 12.19 -39.12 8.77
C ASN A 115 13.26 -39.98 8.12
N LYS A 116 13.95 -39.50 7.07
CA LYS A 116 15.05 -40.21 6.42
C LYS A 116 16.26 -40.34 7.35
N ALA A 117 16.63 -39.29 8.06
CA ALA A 117 17.70 -39.34 9.02
C ALA A 117 17.39 -40.29 10.20
N ARG A 118 16.16 -40.24 10.73
CA ARG A 118 15.71 -41.16 11.78
C ARG A 118 15.76 -42.62 11.33
N GLN A 119 15.29 -42.94 10.12
CA GLN A 119 15.34 -44.30 9.58
C GLN A 119 16.79 -44.76 9.41
N ALA A 120 17.68 -43.89 8.92
CA ALA A 120 19.13 -44.21 8.83
C ALA A 120 19.74 -44.53 10.18
N SER A 121 19.45 -43.72 11.21
CA SER A 121 19.93 -43.95 12.56
C SER A 121 19.45 -45.29 13.15
N ILE A 122 18.15 -45.58 13.03
CA ILE A 122 17.56 -46.85 13.49
C ILE A 122 18.21 -48.02 12.76
N THR A 123 18.40 -47.90 11.43
CA THR A 123 19.02 -48.98 10.64
C THR A 123 20.46 -49.21 11.06
N GLN A 124 21.22 -48.16 11.32
CA GLN A 124 22.58 -48.22 11.80
C GLN A 124 22.64 -48.92 13.17
N GLU A 125 21.82 -48.53 14.13
CA GLU A 125 21.73 -49.14 15.46
C GLU A 125 21.40 -50.66 15.37
N LEU A 126 20.45 -51.01 14.52
CA LEU A 126 20.09 -52.40 14.29
C LEU A 126 21.26 -53.21 13.69
N THR A 127 21.96 -52.60 12.72
CA THR A 127 23.14 -53.25 12.09
C THR A 127 24.28 -53.47 13.13
N GLU A 128 24.52 -52.51 14.01
CA GLU A 128 25.49 -52.61 15.09
C GLU A 128 25.14 -53.73 16.07
N ILE A 129 23.85 -53.83 16.46
CA ILE A 129 23.36 -54.90 17.33
C ILE A 129 23.53 -56.27 16.68
N VAL A 130 23.13 -56.40 15.42
CA VAL A 130 23.27 -57.70 14.69
C VAL A 130 24.72 -58.09 14.51
N SER A 131 25.59 -57.15 14.13
CA SER A 131 27.01 -57.42 13.99
C SER A 131 27.69 -57.79 15.30
N GLY A 132 27.29 -57.13 16.43
CA GLY A 132 27.76 -57.46 17.75
C GLY A 132 27.31 -58.88 18.21
N ALA A 133 26.06 -59.28 17.88
CA ALA A 133 25.55 -60.60 18.21
C ALA A 133 26.20 -61.73 17.36
N ALA A 134 26.66 -61.42 16.15
CA ALA A 134 27.36 -62.35 15.29
C ALA A 134 28.87 -62.55 15.64
N ALA A 135 29.40 -61.67 16.49
CA ALA A 135 30.80 -61.69 16.94
C ALA A 135 31.00 -62.45 18.28
N VAL A 136 29.93 -62.94 18.90
CA VAL A 136 29.93 -63.79 20.07
C VAL A 136 29.54 -65.22 19.64
#